data_7bf68974f75de332680fcb7104a2434d
#
_entry.id   7bf68974f75de332680fcb7104a2434d
#
_cell.length_a   1.000
_cell.length_b   1.000
_cell.length_c   1.000
_cell.angle_alpha   90.00
_cell.angle_beta   90.00
_cell.angle_gamma   90.00
#
_symmetry.space_group_name_H-M   'P 1'
#
loop_
_entity.id
_entity.type
_entity.pdbx_description
1 polymer ?
#
loop_
_entity_poly.entity_id
_entity_poly.type
_entity_poly.pdbx_seq_one_letter_code
_entity_poly.pdbx_strand_id
1 'polypeptide(L)'
;MDTRLLDALNTGIVLLSEDRIACWTNEAARRITSMGMRQMASAPFESWVADGQSAELKESLSHCIQSGHNFTFRELILVRDDFSATVDASFSRMQESVDSACVLIELSEVDQLLKITRDTRILNDEAGFRKLAQGLAHEVKNPLGGIKGAAQLLAKEVGAQPFQDYLEIIIS
;
A
#
# COMPACT_ATOMS: atom_id res chain seq x y z
N MET A 1 -10.38 -29.47 -15.75
CA MET A 1 -10.21 -28.00 -15.87
C MET A 1 -9.26 -27.73 -17.02
N ASP A 2 -9.59 -26.86 -17.95
CA ASP A 2 -8.66 -26.57 -19.07
C ASP A 2 -7.59 -25.59 -18.58
N THR A 3 -6.46 -26.15 -18.13
CA THR A 3 -5.34 -25.42 -17.55
C THR A 3 -4.61 -24.53 -18.56
N ARG A 4 -4.81 -24.76 -19.87
CA ARG A 4 -4.17 -23.99 -20.94
C ARG A 4 -4.54 -22.51 -20.93
N LEU A 5 -5.77 -22.17 -20.48
CA LEU A 5 -6.20 -20.77 -20.36
C LEU A 5 -5.46 -20.05 -19.22
N LEU A 6 -5.18 -20.75 -18.14
CA LEU A 6 -4.44 -20.19 -17.00
C LEU A 6 -2.95 -19.98 -17.33
N ASP A 7 -2.38 -20.80 -18.20
CA ASP A 7 -1.01 -20.66 -18.66
C ASP A 7 -0.82 -19.44 -19.62
N ALA A 8 -1.91 -18.98 -20.26
CA ALA A 8 -1.88 -17.78 -21.10
C ALA A 8 -1.92 -16.45 -20.30
N LEU A 9 -2.15 -16.50 -18.99
CA LEU A 9 -2.17 -15.32 -18.13
C LEU A 9 -0.75 -14.82 -17.83
N ASN A 10 -0.59 -13.51 -17.70
CA ASN A 10 0.65 -12.92 -17.19
C ASN A 10 0.72 -12.93 -15.66
N THR A 11 -0.43 -13.08 -14.99
CA THR A 11 -0.54 -13.21 -13.54
C THR A 11 -0.13 -14.63 -13.13
N GLY A 12 0.75 -14.74 -12.15
CA GLY A 12 1.13 -16.01 -11.56
C GLY A 12 0.00 -16.56 -10.69
N ILE A 13 -0.44 -17.79 -10.95
CA ILE A 13 -1.45 -18.47 -10.14
C ILE A 13 -0.80 -19.64 -9.42
N VAL A 14 -0.98 -19.69 -8.09
CA VAL A 14 -0.55 -20.79 -7.23
C VAL A 14 -1.73 -21.27 -6.41
N LEU A 15 -1.95 -22.59 -6.37
CA LEU A 15 -2.93 -23.21 -5.48
C LEU A 15 -2.20 -23.87 -4.31
N LEU A 16 -2.62 -23.54 -3.09
CA LEU A 16 -2.05 -24.13 -1.86
C LEU A 16 -3.04 -25.09 -1.19
N SER A 17 -2.46 -26.13 -0.58
CA SER A 17 -3.16 -27.01 0.38
C SER A 17 -3.37 -26.31 1.73
N GLU A 18 -4.06 -26.98 2.65
CA GLU A 18 -4.19 -26.54 4.06
C GLU A 18 -2.85 -26.44 4.79
N ASP A 19 -1.86 -27.26 4.38
CA ASP A 19 -0.48 -27.19 4.88
C ASP A 19 0.35 -26.05 4.25
N ARG A 20 -0.29 -25.22 3.43
CA ARG A 20 0.34 -24.08 2.72
C ARG A 20 1.40 -24.52 1.68
N ILE A 21 1.31 -25.76 1.21
CA ILE A 21 2.19 -26.32 0.18
C ILE A 21 1.51 -26.16 -1.19
N ALA A 22 2.30 -25.79 -2.21
CA ALA A 22 1.79 -25.65 -3.56
C ALA A 22 1.34 -27.00 -4.14
N CYS A 23 0.07 -27.07 -4.55
CA CYS A 23 -0.52 -28.24 -5.23
C CYS A 23 -0.50 -28.08 -6.75
N TRP A 24 -0.63 -26.84 -7.22
CA TRP A 24 -0.64 -26.53 -8.65
C TRP A 24 -0.16 -25.09 -8.89
N THR A 25 0.36 -24.84 -10.09
CA THR A 25 0.81 -23.51 -10.50
C THR A 25 0.76 -23.38 -12.03
N ASN A 26 0.48 -22.16 -12.52
CA ASN A 26 0.58 -21.85 -13.94
C ASN A 26 2.03 -21.50 -14.36
N GLU A 27 2.25 -21.30 -15.66
CA GLU A 27 3.56 -20.96 -16.22
C GLU A 27 4.05 -19.58 -15.74
N ALA A 28 3.16 -18.59 -15.62
CA ALA A 28 3.51 -17.26 -15.13
C ALA A 28 4.07 -17.31 -13.70
N ALA A 29 3.45 -18.08 -12.78
CA ALA A 29 3.96 -18.21 -11.42
C ALA A 29 5.36 -18.85 -11.39
N ARG A 30 5.62 -19.85 -12.22
CA ARG A 30 6.95 -20.47 -12.32
C ARG A 30 8.00 -19.48 -12.82
N ARG A 31 7.64 -18.61 -13.78
CA ARG A 31 8.51 -17.56 -14.29
C ARG A 31 8.79 -16.49 -13.21
N ILE A 32 7.74 -15.98 -12.56
CA ILE A 32 7.83 -14.93 -11.52
C ILE A 32 8.67 -15.39 -10.33
N THR A 33 8.52 -16.65 -9.91
CA THR A 33 9.25 -17.19 -8.74
C THR A 33 10.59 -17.83 -9.11
N SER A 34 10.87 -18.01 -10.39
CA SER A 34 12.00 -18.82 -10.89
C SER A 34 12.05 -20.24 -10.29
N MET A 35 10.90 -20.81 -9.92
CA MET A 35 10.77 -22.13 -9.30
C MET A 35 9.94 -23.10 -10.16
N GLY A 36 10.38 -24.34 -10.23
CA GLY A 36 9.58 -25.42 -10.79
C GLY A 36 8.59 -26.01 -9.76
N MET A 37 7.51 -26.66 -10.23
CA MET A 37 6.47 -27.23 -9.36
C MET A 37 7.02 -28.13 -8.25
N ARG A 38 8.03 -28.97 -8.53
CA ARG A 38 8.64 -29.84 -7.52
C ARG A 38 9.27 -29.08 -6.36
N GLN A 39 9.85 -27.93 -6.64
CA GLN A 39 10.48 -27.07 -5.65
C GLN A 39 9.42 -26.34 -4.83
N MET A 40 8.37 -25.82 -5.49
CA MET A 40 7.25 -25.19 -4.82
C MET A 40 6.50 -26.15 -3.88
N ALA A 41 6.44 -27.43 -4.25
CA ALA A 41 5.83 -28.48 -3.43
C ALA A 41 6.73 -29.02 -2.31
N SER A 42 7.98 -28.58 -2.20
CA SER A 42 8.94 -29.12 -1.21
C SER A 42 8.87 -28.42 0.14
N ALA A 43 8.28 -27.21 0.22
CA ALA A 43 8.22 -26.41 1.44
C ALA A 43 7.00 -25.49 1.44
N PRO A 44 6.51 -25.05 2.61
CA PRO A 44 5.40 -24.12 2.72
C PRO A 44 5.70 -22.77 2.04
N PHE A 45 4.66 -22.10 1.54
CA PHE A 45 4.76 -20.86 0.77
C PHE A 45 5.52 -19.75 1.52
N GLU A 46 5.32 -19.62 2.82
CA GLU A 46 6.02 -18.65 3.66
C GLU A 46 7.54 -18.81 3.66
N SER A 47 8.07 -19.96 3.27
CA SER A 47 9.52 -20.19 3.14
C SER A 47 10.12 -19.60 1.84
N TRP A 48 9.28 -19.13 0.92
CA TRP A 48 9.75 -18.49 -0.32
C TRP A 48 9.93 -16.98 -0.13
N VAL A 49 9.59 -16.45 1.04
CA VAL A 49 9.51 -15.03 1.33
C VAL A 49 10.62 -14.61 2.28
N ALA A 50 11.07 -13.37 2.16
CA ALA A 50 12.10 -12.80 3.04
C ALA A 50 11.69 -12.94 4.52
N ASP A 51 12.67 -13.24 5.39
CA ASP A 51 12.45 -13.53 6.82
C ASP A 51 11.62 -12.46 7.53
N GLY A 52 11.80 -11.18 7.18
CA GLY A 52 11.05 -10.08 7.78
C GLY A 52 9.54 -10.06 7.49
N GLN A 53 9.09 -10.78 6.45
CA GLN A 53 7.67 -10.85 6.04
C GLN A 53 7.07 -12.24 6.28
N SER A 54 7.88 -13.24 6.49
CA SER A 54 7.49 -14.66 6.58
C SER A 54 6.51 -14.95 7.73
N ALA A 55 6.75 -14.37 8.91
CA ALA A 55 5.92 -14.60 10.10
C ALA A 55 4.52 -14.01 9.94
N GLU A 56 4.42 -12.77 9.47
CA GLU A 56 3.14 -12.08 9.21
C GLU A 56 2.34 -12.79 8.11
N LEU A 57 3.02 -13.19 7.04
CA LEU A 57 2.39 -13.95 5.95
C LEU A 57 1.82 -15.29 6.43
N LYS A 58 2.55 -16.02 7.25
CA LYS A 58 2.11 -17.29 7.84
C LYS A 58 0.86 -17.11 8.69
N GLU A 59 0.80 -16.08 9.52
CA GLU A 59 -0.37 -15.77 10.35
C GLU A 59 -1.57 -15.42 9.48
N SER A 60 -1.40 -14.54 8.49
CA SER A 60 -2.44 -14.13 7.55
C SER A 60 -2.97 -15.30 6.72
N LEU A 61 -2.10 -16.21 6.25
CA LEU A 61 -2.50 -17.42 5.56
C LEU A 61 -3.31 -18.36 6.46
N SER A 62 -2.87 -18.55 7.69
CA SER A 62 -3.59 -19.38 8.65
C SER A 62 -5.00 -18.83 8.93
N HIS A 63 -5.10 -17.50 9.07
CA HIS A 63 -6.38 -16.82 9.24
C HIS A 63 -7.27 -16.96 7.98
N CYS A 64 -6.72 -16.79 6.77
CA CYS A 64 -7.44 -16.99 5.51
C CYS A 64 -8.01 -18.42 5.40
N ILE A 65 -7.21 -19.43 5.76
CA ILE A 65 -7.62 -20.84 5.73
C ILE A 65 -8.77 -21.11 6.72
N GLN A 66 -8.71 -20.53 7.92
CA GLN A 66 -9.70 -20.77 8.99
C GLN A 66 -10.98 -19.95 8.82
N SER A 67 -10.86 -18.65 8.52
CA SER A 67 -11.98 -17.71 8.52
C SER A 67 -12.57 -17.44 7.13
N GLY A 68 -11.85 -17.79 6.06
CA GLY A 68 -12.25 -17.50 4.69
C GLY A 68 -12.04 -16.04 4.26
N HIS A 69 -11.37 -15.21 5.08
CA HIS A 69 -11.09 -13.82 4.71
C HIS A 69 -9.95 -13.74 3.71
N ASN A 70 -10.22 -13.10 2.57
CA ASN A 70 -9.20 -12.81 1.57
C ASN A 70 -8.33 -11.65 2.04
N PHE A 71 -7.06 -11.65 1.63
CA PHE A 71 -6.14 -10.55 1.92
C PHE A 71 -5.15 -10.34 0.76
N THR A 72 -4.50 -9.19 0.76
CA THR A 72 -3.48 -8.85 -0.23
C THR A 72 -2.22 -8.39 0.49
N PHE A 73 -1.11 -8.99 0.12
CA PHE A 73 0.23 -8.58 0.56
C PHE A 73 0.88 -7.77 -0.57
N ARG A 74 1.17 -6.51 -0.31
CA ARG A 74 1.85 -5.66 -1.28
C ARG A 74 3.36 -5.72 -1.06
N GLU A 75 4.08 -5.66 -2.17
CA GLU A 75 5.56 -5.66 -2.14
C GLU A 75 6.14 -6.85 -1.36
N LEU A 76 5.55 -8.03 -1.55
CA LEU A 76 6.07 -9.27 -1.00
C LEU A 76 7.39 -9.60 -1.70
N ILE A 77 8.45 -9.78 -0.92
CA ILE A 77 9.78 -10.09 -1.44
C ILE A 77 9.96 -11.61 -1.45
N LEU A 78 9.91 -12.19 -2.64
CA LEU A 78 10.25 -13.59 -2.85
C LEU A 78 11.77 -13.73 -2.91
N VAL A 79 12.31 -14.63 -2.12
CA VAL A 79 13.78 -14.85 -2.01
C VAL A 79 14.08 -16.31 -2.21
N ARG A 80 15.13 -16.57 -3.01
CA ARG A 80 15.66 -17.91 -3.18
C ARG A 80 17.09 -17.86 -3.74
N ASP A 81 18.02 -18.50 -3.05
CA ASP A 81 19.43 -18.48 -3.43
C ASP A 81 19.90 -17.06 -3.81
N ASP A 82 20.31 -16.87 -5.07
CA ASP A 82 20.70 -15.55 -5.61
C ASP A 82 19.55 -14.82 -6.32
N PHE A 83 18.30 -15.34 -6.25
CA PHE A 83 17.14 -14.75 -6.90
C PHE A 83 16.28 -13.98 -5.89
N SER A 84 15.86 -12.78 -6.27
CA SER A 84 14.88 -11.98 -5.54
C SER A 84 13.91 -11.30 -6.50
N ALA A 85 12.61 -11.37 -6.20
CA ALA A 85 11.56 -10.67 -6.93
C ALA A 85 10.59 -10.00 -5.97
N THR A 86 10.12 -8.80 -6.31
CA THR A 86 9.05 -8.12 -5.55
C THR A 86 7.74 -8.29 -6.29
N VAL A 87 6.72 -8.79 -5.59
CA VAL A 87 5.39 -9.06 -6.14
C VAL A 87 4.29 -8.49 -5.25
N ASP A 88 3.16 -8.12 -5.85
CA ASP A 88 1.91 -8.01 -5.14
C ASP A 88 1.23 -9.38 -5.16
N ALA A 89 0.81 -9.87 -3.99
CA ALA A 89 0.21 -11.19 -3.84
C ALA A 89 -1.19 -11.08 -3.22
N SER A 90 -2.21 -11.58 -3.91
CA SER A 90 -3.59 -11.67 -3.40
C SER A 90 -3.91 -13.11 -3.04
N PHE A 91 -4.52 -13.32 -1.89
CA PHE A 91 -4.83 -14.61 -1.31
C PHE A 91 -6.33 -14.75 -1.12
N SER A 92 -6.90 -15.79 -1.68
CA SER A 92 -8.35 -16.04 -1.64
C SER A 92 -8.64 -17.46 -1.22
N ARG A 93 -9.54 -17.62 -0.24
CA ARG A 93 -10.05 -18.94 0.15
C ARG A 93 -10.95 -19.49 -0.95
N MET A 94 -10.67 -20.70 -1.39
CA MET A 94 -11.52 -21.41 -2.34
C MET A 94 -12.72 -22.02 -1.62
N GLN A 95 -13.93 -21.85 -2.16
CA GLN A 95 -15.17 -22.41 -1.58
C GLN A 95 -15.25 -23.93 -1.77
N GLU A 96 -14.73 -24.42 -2.89
CA GLU A 96 -14.63 -25.86 -3.18
C GLU A 96 -13.17 -26.21 -3.33
N SER A 97 -12.71 -27.23 -2.58
CA SER A 97 -11.35 -27.75 -2.72
C SER A 97 -11.21 -28.48 -4.06
N VAL A 98 -10.24 -28.08 -4.84
CA VAL A 98 -9.84 -28.79 -6.06
C VAL A 98 -8.50 -29.42 -5.79
N ASP A 99 -8.40 -30.73 -5.93
CA ASP A 99 -7.16 -31.50 -5.69
C ASP A 99 -6.47 -31.16 -4.35
N SER A 100 -7.25 -31.08 -3.27
CA SER A 100 -6.82 -30.69 -1.91
C SER A 100 -6.38 -29.23 -1.76
N ALA A 101 -6.47 -28.43 -2.82
CA ALA A 101 -6.17 -26.98 -2.75
C ALA A 101 -7.30 -26.23 -2.06
N CYS A 102 -6.94 -25.32 -1.17
CA CYS A 102 -7.90 -24.51 -0.41
C CYS A 102 -7.66 -23.00 -0.52
N VAL A 103 -6.49 -22.56 -0.96
CA VAL A 103 -6.15 -21.14 -1.18
C VAL A 103 -5.65 -20.94 -2.59
N LEU A 104 -6.20 -19.93 -3.25
CA LEU A 104 -5.72 -19.39 -4.51
C LEU A 104 -4.81 -18.19 -4.21
N ILE A 105 -3.63 -18.18 -4.81
CA ILE A 105 -2.72 -17.03 -4.80
C ILE A 105 -2.60 -16.48 -6.21
N GLU A 106 -2.75 -15.16 -6.34
CA GLU A 106 -2.45 -14.41 -7.55
C GLU A 106 -1.19 -13.58 -7.31
N LEU A 107 -0.15 -13.79 -8.12
CA LEU A 107 1.12 -13.09 -8.05
C LEU A 107 1.25 -12.15 -9.25
N SER A 108 1.49 -10.88 -8.99
CA SER A 108 1.79 -9.87 -10.00
C SER A 108 3.15 -9.24 -9.73
N GLU A 109 4.05 -9.25 -10.71
CA GLU A 109 5.33 -8.55 -10.58
C GLU A 109 5.09 -7.05 -10.40
N VAL A 110 5.77 -6.46 -9.43
CA VAL A 110 5.77 -5.00 -9.27
C VAL A 110 6.72 -4.41 -10.30
N ASP A 111 6.16 -3.75 -11.31
CA ASP A 111 6.95 -2.99 -12.28
C ASP A 111 7.60 -1.79 -11.56
N GLN A 112 8.93 -1.88 -11.37
CA GLN A 112 9.70 -0.83 -10.70
C GLN A 112 9.56 0.53 -11.39
N LEU A 113 9.37 0.56 -12.72
CA LEU A 113 9.14 1.81 -13.45
C LEU A 113 7.79 2.44 -13.11
N LEU A 114 6.74 1.61 -12.98
CA LEU A 114 5.43 2.08 -12.52
C LEU A 114 5.46 2.52 -11.06
N LYS A 115 6.26 1.86 -10.22
CA LYS A 115 6.46 2.25 -8.82
C LYS A 115 7.13 3.63 -8.74
N ILE A 116 8.25 3.84 -9.43
CA ILE A 116 8.95 5.14 -9.49
C ILE A 116 8.00 6.25 -10.00
N THR A 117 7.19 5.95 -11.02
CA THR A 117 6.22 6.92 -11.57
C THR A 117 5.11 7.24 -10.56
N ARG A 118 4.65 6.25 -9.79
CA ARG A 118 3.61 6.44 -8.76
C ARG A 118 4.15 7.23 -7.58
N ASP A 119 5.33 6.88 -7.09
CA ASP A 119 6.00 7.58 -5.98
C ASP A 119 6.34 9.04 -6.36
N THR A 120 6.77 9.26 -7.61
CA THR A 120 7.03 10.62 -8.14
C THR A 120 5.73 11.44 -8.24
N ARG A 121 4.58 10.84 -8.58
CA ARG A 121 3.29 11.54 -8.59
C ARG A 121 2.86 11.94 -7.18
N ILE A 122 2.97 11.03 -6.20
CA ILE A 122 2.62 11.32 -4.78
C ILE A 122 3.50 12.47 -4.26
N LEU A 123 4.80 12.44 -4.51
CA LEU A 123 5.72 13.51 -4.10
C LEU A 123 5.43 14.85 -4.79
N ASN A 124 5.03 14.83 -6.07
CA ASN A 124 4.63 16.03 -6.79
C ASN A 124 3.30 16.59 -6.27
N ASP A 125 2.34 15.75 -5.90
CA ASP A 125 1.07 16.16 -5.30
C ASP A 125 1.28 16.77 -3.91
N GLU A 126 2.16 16.20 -3.09
CA GLU A 126 2.54 16.78 -1.79
C GLU A 126 3.28 18.12 -1.94
N ALA A 127 4.21 18.23 -2.89
CA ALA A 127 4.92 19.46 -3.16
C ALA A 127 3.99 20.56 -3.71
N GLY A 128 3.02 20.19 -4.55
CA GLY A 128 1.97 21.05 -5.05
C GLY A 128 1.07 21.54 -3.90
N PHE A 129 0.64 20.65 -3.02
CA PHE A 129 -0.17 20.99 -1.85
C PHE A 129 0.57 21.92 -0.88
N ARG A 130 1.86 21.69 -0.62
CA ARG A 130 2.69 22.58 0.22
C ARG A 130 2.81 23.98 -0.38
N LYS A 131 3.01 24.12 -1.69
CA LYS A 131 3.05 25.41 -2.37
C LYS A 131 1.72 26.15 -2.30
N LEU A 132 0.60 25.44 -2.50
CA LEU A 132 -0.76 26.01 -2.35
C LEU A 132 -1.01 26.44 -0.90
N ALA A 133 -0.66 25.62 0.10
CA ALA A 133 -0.82 25.96 1.51
C ALA A 133 0.03 27.18 1.90
N GLN A 134 1.25 27.32 1.40
CA GLN A 134 2.09 28.51 1.62
C GLN A 134 1.50 29.75 0.94
N GLY A 135 0.99 29.63 -0.29
CA GLY A 135 0.35 30.74 -1.02
C GLY A 135 -0.89 31.24 -0.26
N LEU A 136 -1.78 30.33 0.14
CA LEU A 136 -2.96 30.65 0.94
C LEU A 136 -2.62 31.29 2.29
N ALA A 137 -1.58 30.79 2.98
CA ALA A 137 -1.13 31.39 4.24
C ALA A 137 -0.66 32.84 4.06
N HIS A 138 0.03 33.16 2.97
CA HIS A 138 0.41 34.53 2.64
C HIS A 138 -0.77 35.42 2.27
N GLU A 139 -1.71 34.92 1.49
CA GLU A 139 -2.92 35.66 1.09
C GLU A 139 -3.89 35.93 2.25
N VAL A 140 -3.96 35.03 3.24
CA VAL A 140 -4.74 35.25 4.47
C VAL A 140 -4.03 36.19 5.44
N LYS A 141 -2.70 36.08 5.55
CA LYS A 141 -1.90 36.93 6.45
C LYS A 141 -1.95 38.42 6.04
N ASN A 142 -2.02 38.73 4.76
CA ASN A 142 -2.04 40.11 4.26
C ASN A 142 -3.27 40.91 4.73
N PRO A 143 -4.53 40.45 4.52
CA PRO A 143 -5.70 41.17 5.01
C PRO A 143 -5.80 41.22 6.55
N LEU A 144 -5.34 40.12 7.23
CA LEU A 144 -5.28 40.13 8.70
C LEU A 144 -4.26 41.16 9.21
N GLY A 145 -3.12 41.30 8.54
CA GLY A 145 -2.15 42.35 8.83
C GLY A 145 -2.75 43.77 8.67
N GLY A 146 -3.55 43.98 7.64
CA GLY A 146 -4.27 45.23 7.41
C GLY A 146 -5.29 45.54 8.52
N ILE A 147 -6.10 44.54 8.92
CA ILE A 147 -7.08 44.68 10.02
C ILE A 147 -6.36 44.97 11.33
N LYS A 148 -5.28 44.26 11.65
CA LYS A 148 -4.46 44.48 12.85
C LYS A 148 -3.85 45.88 12.87
N GLY A 149 -3.33 46.34 11.73
CA GLY A 149 -2.78 47.70 11.57
C GLY A 149 -3.84 48.79 11.78
N ALA A 150 -5.04 48.62 11.20
CA ALA A 150 -6.17 49.54 11.40
C ALA A 150 -6.64 49.58 12.86
N ALA A 151 -6.72 48.42 13.51
CA ALA A 151 -7.06 48.32 14.93
C ALA A 151 -6.04 49.02 15.83
N GLN A 152 -4.74 48.89 15.52
CA GLN A 152 -3.66 49.58 16.23
C GLN A 152 -3.70 51.10 16.07
N LEU A 153 -4.08 51.60 14.89
CA LEU A 153 -4.26 53.04 14.67
C LEU A 153 -5.49 53.58 15.45
N LEU A 154 -6.60 52.86 15.40
CA LEU A 154 -7.80 53.19 16.17
C LEU A 154 -7.53 53.19 17.67
N ALA A 155 -6.77 52.26 18.20
CA ALA A 155 -6.41 52.21 19.62
C ALA A 155 -5.61 53.45 20.08
N LYS A 156 -4.84 54.10 19.17
CA LYS A 156 -4.09 55.32 19.45
C LYS A 156 -4.99 56.58 19.45
N GLU A 157 -6.02 56.57 18.63
CA GLU A 157 -6.88 57.74 18.44
C GLU A 157 -8.10 57.77 19.38
N VAL A 158 -8.63 56.58 19.73
CA VAL A 158 -9.83 56.42 20.56
C VAL A 158 -9.44 56.18 22.01
N GLY A 159 -9.25 57.29 22.78
CA GLY A 159 -8.88 57.24 24.20
C GLY A 159 -10.01 56.78 25.17
N ALA A 160 -11.09 56.16 24.72
CA ALA A 160 -12.24 55.75 25.54
C ALA A 160 -12.17 54.25 25.86
N GLN A 161 -12.14 53.92 27.14
CA GLN A 161 -11.96 52.58 27.69
C GLN A 161 -12.88 51.45 27.13
N PRO A 162 -14.15 51.67 26.80
CA PRO A 162 -14.99 50.56 26.29
C PRO A 162 -14.60 50.04 24.91
N PHE A 163 -13.81 50.77 24.12
CA PHE A 163 -13.35 50.35 22.81
C PHE A 163 -11.99 49.69 22.84
N GLN A 164 -11.17 49.96 23.85
CA GLN A 164 -9.83 49.38 24.00
C GLN A 164 -9.89 47.85 24.16
N ASP A 165 -10.82 47.34 24.95
CA ASP A 165 -10.98 45.88 25.16
C ASP A 165 -11.27 45.13 23.84
N TYR A 166 -12.12 45.73 22.98
CA TYR A 166 -12.38 45.12 21.63
C TYR A 166 -11.20 45.22 20.68
N LEU A 167 -10.41 46.29 20.76
CA LEU A 167 -9.23 46.48 19.93
C LEU A 167 -8.09 45.54 20.36
N GLU A 168 -7.96 45.26 21.66
CA GLU A 168 -6.99 44.26 22.16
C GLU A 168 -7.28 42.84 21.66
N ILE A 169 -8.58 42.48 21.56
CA ILE A 169 -8.96 41.14 20.98
C ILE A 169 -8.55 41.04 19.52
N ILE A 170 -8.60 42.12 18.74
CA ILE A 170 -8.20 42.11 17.32
C ILE A 170 -6.68 42.15 17.16
N ILE A 171 -5.98 42.74 18.12
CA ILE A 171 -4.52 42.93 18.07
C ILE A 171 -3.76 41.69 18.61
N SER A 172 -4.37 40.94 19.53
CA SER A 172 -3.78 39.71 20.08
C SER A 172 -3.65 38.59 19.04
#